data_ea7216f694c14d01519cc2bd538b2f8f
#
_entry.id   ea7216f694c14d01519cc2bd538b2f8f
#
_cell.length_a   1.000
_cell.length_b   1.000
_cell.length_c   1.000
_cell.angle_alpha   90.00
_cell.angle_beta   90.00
_cell.angle_gamma   90.00
#
_symmetry.space_group_name_H-M   'P 1'
#
loop_
_entity.id
_entity.type
_entity.pdbx_description
1 polymer ?
#
loop_
_entity_poly.entity_id
_entity_poly.type
_entity_poly.pdbx_seq_one_letter_code
_entity_poly.pdbx_strand_id
1 'polypeptide(L)'
;CKADLYRHLEALCRDRGFDTIVNGANADDTGDFRPGFRAADEFRVRSPILQAGLTKAEVRTLSARMNLPTADKPAMACLASRLAYGTAITADALRMVEQAEDYLWDLGVRGFRVRHHVLPSTAGGRRGAALARVELPAARIAEFAQPPRREQLVARLKDIGYTYVTIDLQGFRSGSGNEAISIAPATTPSPSEPD
;
A
#
# COMPACT_ATOMS: atom_id res chain seq x y z
N CYS A 1 0.54 -3.49 12.21
CA CYS A 1 1.33 -4.04 11.10
C CYS A 1 2.84 -3.80 11.25
N LYS A 2 3.32 -2.53 11.23
CA LYS A 2 4.77 -2.24 11.43
C LYS A 2 5.24 -2.56 12.85
N ALA A 3 4.48 -2.22 13.87
CA ALA A 3 4.79 -2.58 15.26
C ALA A 3 4.86 -4.10 15.46
N ASP A 4 3.96 -4.87 14.84
CA ASP A 4 4.01 -6.33 14.91
C ASP A 4 5.26 -6.89 14.23
N LEU A 5 5.63 -6.35 13.05
CA LEU A 5 6.87 -6.72 12.38
C LEU A 5 8.08 -6.48 13.27
N TYR A 6 8.19 -5.28 13.85
CA TYR A 6 9.35 -4.95 14.69
C TYR A 6 9.39 -5.77 15.99
N ARG A 7 8.23 -6.09 16.58
CA ARG A 7 8.16 -7.00 17.74
C ARG A 7 8.72 -8.38 17.41
N HIS A 8 8.37 -8.94 16.24
CA HIS A 8 8.92 -10.22 15.80
C HIS A 8 10.43 -10.13 15.49
N LEU A 9 10.87 -9.03 14.85
CA LEU A 9 12.28 -8.82 14.58
C LEU A 9 13.10 -8.63 15.86
N GLU A 10 12.55 -7.97 16.88
CA GLU A 10 13.19 -7.83 18.19
C GLU A 10 13.40 -9.19 18.88
N ALA A 11 12.38 -10.06 18.82
CA ALA A 11 12.52 -11.44 19.31
C ALA A 11 13.62 -12.19 18.54
N LEU A 12 13.60 -12.10 17.22
CA LEU A 12 14.62 -12.72 16.36
C LEU A 12 16.03 -12.18 16.62
N CYS A 13 16.19 -10.88 16.86
CA CYS A 13 17.46 -10.27 17.21
C CYS A 13 18.03 -10.90 18.50
N ARG A 14 17.20 -11.02 19.54
CA ARG A 14 17.60 -11.67 20.79
C ARG A 14 18.04 -13.12 20.59
N ASP A 15 17.25 -13.88 19.82
CA ASP A 15 17.53 -15.31 19.56
C ASP A 15 18.80 -15.52 18.72
N ARG A 16 19.11 -14.58 17.82
CA ARG A 16 20.24 -14.68 16.88
C ARG A 16 21.46 -13.87 17.29
N GLY A 17 21.42 -13.15 18.41
CA GLY A 17 22.53 -12.33 18.89
C GLY A 17 22.79 -11.08 18.06
N PHE A 18 21.75 -10.49 17.44
CA PHE A 18 21.85 -9.19 16.79
C PHE A 18 21.52 -8.06 17.74
N ASP A 19 22.29 -6.97 17.67
CA ASP A 19 22.13 -5.82 18.58
C ASP A 19 21.19 -4.74 18.01
N THR A 20 20.89 -4.77 16.72
CA THR A 20 20.22 -3.65 16.07
C THR A 20 19.34 -4.11 14.92
N ILE A 21 18.15 -3.54 14.84
CA ILE A 21 17.26 -3.63 13.67
C ILE A 21 17.51 -2.39 12.81
N VAL A 22 17.64 -2.59 11.49
CA VAL A 22 17.78 -1.51 10.52
C VAL A 22 16.66 -1.53 9.50
N ASN A 23 16.32 -0.37 8.92
CA ASN A 23 15.39 -0.25 7.80
C ASN A 23 16.00 0.50 6.62
N GLY A 24 15.32 0.50 5.48
CA GLY A 24 15.75 1.15 4.24
C GLY A 24 15.12 2.54 4.00
N ALA A 25 14.72 3.26 5.05
CA ALA A 25 14.23 4.63 4.89
C ALA A 25 15.34 5.52 4.32
N ASN A 26 14.99 6.45 3.44
CA ASN A 26 15.91 7.36 2.75
C ASN A 26 15.45 8.83 2.93
N ALA A 27 16.22 9.80 2.44
CA ALA A 27 15.94 11.21 2.62
C ALA A 27 14.58 11.67 2.05
N ASP A 28 14.15 11.07 0.92
CA ASP A 28 12.86 11.43 0.29
C ASP A 28 11.65 10.99 1.12
N ASP A 29 11.85 10.06 2.06
CA ASP A 29 10.76 9.55 2.92
C ASP A 29 10.36 10.53 4.04
N THR A 30 11.15 11.55 4.32
CA THR A 30 10.90 12.51 5.42
C THR A 30 9.75 13.48 5.15
N GLY A 31 9.42 13.73 3.87
CA GLY A 31 8.33 14.61 3.45
C GLY A 31 6.95 13.94 3.36
N ASP A 32 6.85 12.64 3.63
CA ASP A 32 5.61 11.87 3.45
C ASP A 32 5.02 11.45 4.80
N PHE A 33 3.69 11.50 4.91
CA PHE A 33 2.99 10.99 6.10
C PHE A 33 3.09 9.47 6.16
N ARG A 34 4.01 8.97 6.99
CA ARG A 34 4.24 7.53 7.16
C ARG A 34 4.07 7.09 8.61
N PRO A 35 2.91 6.57 9.00
CA PRO A 35 2.68 6.04 10.35
C PRO A 35 3.72 4.99 10.78
N GLY A 36 4.43 4.38 9.82
CA GLY A 36 5.49 3.41 10.07
C GLY A 36 6.74 3.97 10.75
N PHE A 37 7.02 5.28 10.65
CA PHE A 37 8.15 5.90 11.36
C PHE A 37 7.96 5.88 12.87
N ARG A 38 6.75 6.18 13.34
CA ARG A 38 6.44 6.11 14.79
C ARG A 38 6.72 4.72 15.37
N ALA A 39 6.38 3.65 14.63
CA ALA A 39 6.72 2.29 15.06
C ALA A 39 8.22 2.04 15.01
N ALA A 40 8.96 2.59 14.04
CA ALA A 40 10.42 2.45 13.99
C ALA A 40 11.09 3.13 15.20
N ASP A 41 10.63 4.31 15.59
CA ASP A 41 11.12 5.04 16.76
C ASP A 41 10.84 4.28 18.06
N GLU A 42 9.62 3.75 18.23
CA GLU A 42 9.20 2.96 19.38
C GLU A 42 10.12 1.74 19.60
N PHE A 43 10.51 1.06 18.52
CA PHE A 43 11.39 -0.11 18.55
C PHE A 43 12.87 0.22 18.32
N ARG A 44 13.26 1.50 18.39
CA ARG A 44 14.64 1.98 18.20
C ARG A 44 15.32 1.46 16.93
N VAL A 45 14.53 1.32 15.87
CA VAL A 45 15.02 0.86 14.56
C VAL A 45 15.89 1.96 13.94
N ARG A 46 17.10 1.62 13.53
CA ARG A 46 18.00 2.58 12.86
C ARG A 46 17.72 2.65 11.37
N SER A 47 17.91 3.84 10.80
CA SER A 47 17.74 4.12 9.38
C SER A 47 19.05 4.63 8.78
N PRO A 48 20.05 3.76 8.52
CA PRO A 48 21.41 4.20 8.13
C PRO A 48 21.42 5.02 6.84
N ILE A 49 20.60 4.66 5.85
CA ILE A 49 20.49 5.37 4.58
C ILE A 49 19.95 6.79 4.80
N LEU A 50 18.92 6.96 5.62
CA LEU A 50 18.37 8.25 6.02
C LEU A 50 19.38 9.06 6.81
N GLN A 51 20.07 8.43 7.78
CA GLN A 51 21.12 9.07 8.59
C GLN A 51 22.28 9.58 7.74
N ALA A 52 22.60 8.90 6.63
CA ALA A 52 23.58 9.33 5.64
C ALA A 52 23.06 10.41 4.67
N GLY A 53 21.79 10.81 4.79
CA GLY A 53 21.16 11.81 3.92
C GLY A 53 20.95 11.36 2.48
N LEU A 54 21.03 10.06 2.19
CA LEU A 54 20.93 9.54 0.83
C LEU A 54 19.48 9.57 0.33
N THR A 55 19.31 10.11 -0.87
CA THR A 55 18.08 10.09 -1.64
C THR A 55 17.85 8.72 -2.30
N LYS A 56 16.62 8.45 -2.71
CA LYS A 56 16.27 7.22 -3.43
C LYS A 56 17.04 7.07 -4.75
N ALA A 57 17.31 8.16 -5.45
CA ALA A 57 18.09 8.17 -6.68
C ALA A 57 19.56 7.76 -6.43
N GLU A 58 20.17 8.29 -5.37
CA GLU A 58 21.54 7.93 -4.98
C GLU A 58 21.62 6.47 -4.51
N VAL A 59 20.65 6.01 -3.72
CA VAL A 59 20.56 4.59 -3.31
C VAL A 59 20.50 3.66 -4.54
N ARG A 60 19.71 4.00 -5.57
CA ARG A 60 19.64 3.22 -6.81
C ARG A 60 20.97 3.22 -7.57
N THR A 61 21.61 4.37 -7.67
CA THR A 61 22.92 4.50 -8.31
C THR A 61 23.97 3.64 -7.59
N LEU A 62 24.01 3.70 -6.27
CA LEU A 62 24.92 2.87 -5.47
C LEU A 62 24.60 1.38 -5.62
N SER A 63 23.33 1.00 -5.56
CA SER A 63 22.89 -0.38 -5.76
C SER A 63 23.32 -0.93 -7.14
N ALA A 64 23.19 -0.13 -8.19
CA ALA A 64 23.64 -0.50 -9.53
C ALA A 64 25.16 -0.67 -9.59
N ARG A 65 25.94 0.25 -8.99
CA ARG A 65 27.40 0.14 -8.90
C ARG A 65 27.87 -1.10 -8.14
N MET A 66 27.11 -1.51 -7.13
CA MET A 66 27.35 -2.72 -6.35
C MET A 66 26.80 -4.00 -7.02
N ASN A 67 26.25 -3.90 -8.23
CA ASN A 67 25.61 -5.00 -8.96
C ASN A 67 24.51 -5.70 -8.15
N LEU A 68 23.76 -4.96 -7.34
CA LEU A 68 22.64 -5.55 -6.60
C LEU A 68 21.46 -5.84 -7.54
N PRO A 69 20.87 -7.03 -7.49
CA PRO A 69 19.79 -7.44 -8.39
C PRO A 69 18.49 -6.65 -8.19
N THR A 70 18.43 -5.82 -7.16
CA THR A 70 17.27 -4.98 -6.80
C THR A 70 17.42 -3.52 -7.21
N ALA A 71 18.52 -3.14 -7.88
CA ALA A 71 18.80 -1.75 -8.27
C ALA A 71 17.65 -1.13 -9.07
N ASP A 72 17.09 -1.87 -10.03
CA ASP A 72 15.99 -1.44 -10.90
C ASP A 72 14.60 -1.82 -10.38
N LYS A 73 14.51 -2.43 -9.18
CA LYS A 73 13.22 -2.86 -8.65
C LYS A 73 12.29 -1.66 -8.44
N PRO A 74 11.06 -1.67 -8.99
CA PRO A 74 10.07 -0.62 -8.75
C PRO A 74 9.75 -0.46 -7.27
N ALA A 75 9.38 0.74 -6.84
CA ALA A 75 8.88 0.95 -5.49
C ALA A 75 7.58 0.17 -5.29
N MET A 76 7.60 -0.78 -4.37
CA MET A 76 6.44 -1.59 -4.02
C MET A 76 6.00 -1.26 -2.60
N ALA A 77 4.76 -0.80 -2.45
CA ALA A 77 4.11 -0.76 -1.14
C ALA A 77 3.58 -2.16 -0.80
N CYS A 78 3.43 -2.47 0.50
CA CYS A 78 2.85 -3.76 0.92
C CYS A 78 1.38 -3.88 0.50
N LEU A 79 0.87 -5.10 0.35
CA LEU A 79 -0.52 -5.37 -0.03
C LEU A 79 -1.54 -4.71 0.92
N ALA A 80 -1.21 -4.59 2.21
CA ALA A 80 -2.07 -3.91 3.18
C ALA A 80 -2.39 -2.45 2.80
N SER A 81 -1.53 -1.78 2.02
CA SER A 81 -1.79 -0.44 1.52
C SER A 81 -2.90 -0.36 0.47
N ARG A 82 -3.41 -1.50 -0.01
CA ARG A 82 -4.55 -1.58 -0.94
C ARG A 82 -5.88 -1.59 -0.22
N LEU A 83 -5.88 -1.86 1.08
CA LEU A 83 -7.08 -1.81 1.90
C LEU A 83 -7.35 -0.36 2.30
N ALA A 84 -8.62 0.04 2.29
CA ALA A 84 -9.03 1.37 2.75
C ALA A 84 -8.68 1.56 4.23
N TYR A 85 -8.33 2.78 4.63
CA TYR A 85 -8.07 3.10 6.04
C TYR A 85 -9.29 2.74 6.91
N GLY A 86 -9.02 2.18 8.09
CA GLY A 86 -10.06 1.69 9.00
C GLY A 86 -10.59 0.30 8.66
N THR A 87 -10.22 -0.28 7.51
CA THR A 87 -10.59 -1.66 7.17
C THR A 87 -9.68 -2.65 7.89
N ALA A 88 -10.25 -3.70 8.48
CA ALA A 88 -9.48 -4.77 9.10
C ALA A 88 -8.60 -5.49 8.06
N ILE A 89 -7.33 -5.65 8.37
CA ILE A 89 -6.38 -6.39 7.52
C ILE A 89 -6.57 -7.87 7.82
N THR A 90 -7.17 -8.60 6.88
CA THR A 90 -7.36 -10.05 6.99
C THR A 90 -6.56 -10.78 5.92
N ALA A 91 -6.20 -12.04 6.19
CA ALA A 91 -5.50 -12.88 5.24
C ALA A 91 -6.32 -13.07 3.93
N ASP A 92 -7.65 -13.15 4.06
CA ASP A 92 -8.53 -13.28 2.89
C ASP A 92 -8.50 -12.03 2.01
N ALA A 93 -8.62 -10.83 2.61
CA ALA A 93 -8.54 -9.58 1.86
C ALA A 93 -7.18 -9.40 1.17
N LEU A 94 -6.09 -9.77 1.84
CA LEU A 94 -4.75 -9.72 1.25
C LEU A 94 -4.62 -10.69 0.07
N ARG A 95 -5.10 -11.95 0.22
CA ARG A 95 -5.11 -12.93 -0.89
C ARG A 95 -5.94 -12.47 -2.08
N MET A 96 -7.10 -11.87 -1.85
CA MET A 96 -7.94 -11.33 -2.93
C MET A 96 -7.21 -10.24 -3.71
N VAL A 97 -6.54 -9.33 -3.00
CA VAL A 97 -5.74 -8.27 -3.63
C VAL A 97 -4.57 -8.85 -4.41
N GLU A 98 -3.82 -9.77 -3.81
CA GLU A 98 -2.67 -10.44 -4.44
C GLU A 98 -3.07 -11.11 -5.75
N GLN A 99 -4.08 -11.98 -5.72
CA GLN A 99 -4.55 -12.67 -6.91
C GLN A 99 -5.08 -11.72 -8.01
N ALA A 100 -5.69 -10.60 -7.62
CA ALA A 100 -6.16 -9.61 -8.57
C ALA A 100 -4.99 -8.81 -9.19
N GLU A 101 -3.97 -8.47 -8.38
CA GLU A 101 -2.77 -7.77 -8.89
C GLU A 101 -1.90 -8.72 -9.74
N ASP A 102 -1.75 -10.00 -9.37
CA ASP A 102 -1.05 -11.01 -10.17
C ASP A 102 -1.70 -11.19 -11.54
N TYR A 103 -3.02 -11.28 -11.59
CA TYR A 103 -3.72 -11.36 -12.88
C TYR A 103 -3.44 -10.17 -13.80
N LEU A 104 -3.43 -8.96 -13.27
CA LEU A 104 -3.09 -7.77 -14.07
C LEU A 104 -1.61 -7.77 -14.48
N TRP A 105 -0.74 -8.26 -13.61
CA TRP A 105 0.68 -8.40 -13.90
C TRP A 105 0.93 -9.38 -15.05
N ASP A 106 0.25 -10.53 -15.05
CA ASP A 106 0.33 -11.57 -16.09
C ASP A 106 -0.20 -11.05 -17.45
N LEU A 107 -1.16 -10.12 -17.43
CA LEU A 107 -1.62 -9.39 -18.62
C LEU A 107 -0.65 -8.31 -19.11
N GLY A 108 0.55 -8.21 -18.52
CA GLY A 108 1.56 -7.23 -18.90
C GLY A 108 1.27 -5.80 -18.44
N VAL A 109 0.28 -5.58 -17.55
CA VAL A 109 0.02 -4.25 -16.99
C VAL A 109 1.14 -3.89 -16.01
N ARG A 110 1.59 -2.66 -16.04
CA ARG A 110 2.59 -2.11 -15.10
C ARG A 110 2.09 -0.75 -14.60
N GLY A 111 2.42 -0.39 -13.36
CA GLY A 111 1.95 0.87 -12.75
C GLY A 111 0.45 0.85 -12.48
N PHE A 112 -0.03 -0.13 -11.74
CA PHE A 112 -1.43 -0.31 -11.37
C PHE A 112 -1.57 -0.61 -9.88
N ARG A 113 -2.82 -0.59 -9.36
CA ARG A 113 -3.21 -1.08 -8.03
C ARG A 113 -4.63 -1.62 -8.07
N VAL A 114 -4.89 -2.63 -7.25
CA VAL A 114 -6.26 -3.07 -6.95
C VAL A 114 -6.60 -2.70 -5.51
N ARG A 115 -7.45 -1.69 -5.32
CA ARG A 115 -7.90 -1.24 -4.01
C ARG A 115 -9.08 -2.09 -3.55
N HIS A 116 -8.97 -2.62 -2.34
CA HIS A 116 -10.00 -3.43 -1.72
C HIS A 116 -10.86 -2.57 -0.79
N HIS A 117 -12.13 -2.49 -1.08
CA HIS A 117 -13.12 -1.81 -0.26
C HIS A 117 -14.14 -2.82 0.25
N VAL A 118 -14.59 -2.64 1.49
CA VAL A 118 -15.69 -3.38 2.08
C VAL A 118 -16.88 -2.43 2.18
N LEU A 119 -17.93 -2.73 1.44
CA LEU A 119 -19.17 -1.96 1.50
C LEU A 119 -19.93 -2.32 2.79
N PRO A 120 -20.66 -1.36 3.40
CA PRO A 120 -21.48 -1.64 4.56
C PRO A 120 -22.44 -2.81 4.29
N SER A 121 -22.64 -3.66 5.29
CA SER A 121 -23.67 -4.72 5.23
C SER A 121 -25.04 -4.06 5.27
N THR A 122 -25.89 -4.35 4.28
CA THR A 122 -27.31 -4.04 4.38
C THR A 122 -27.97 -4.94 5.43
N ALA A 123 -28.99 -4.45 6.11
CA ALA A 123 -29.68 -5.11 7.24
C ALA A 123 -29.89 -6.62 7.00
N GLY A 124 -29.32 -7.45 7.89
CA GLY A 124 -29.44 -8.92 7.81
C GLY A 124 -28.17 -9.72 8.09
N GLY A 125 -27.07 -9.09 8.55
CA GLY A 125 -25.91 -9.82 9.10
C GLY A 125 -25.01 -10.53 8.09
N ARG A 126 -25.15 -10.31 6.79
CA ARG A 126 -24.18 -10.80 5.80
C ARG A 126 -22.91 -9.95 5.82
N ARG A 127 -21.74 -10.57 5.65
CA ARG A 127 -20.48 -9.87 5.44
C ARG A 127 -20.68 -8.81 4.36
N GLY A 128 -20.12 -7.59 4.58
CA GLY A 128 -20.18 -6.53 3.60
C GLY A 128 -19.63 -6.98 2.25
N ALA A 129 -20.19 -6.46 1.17
CA ALA A 129 -19.77 -6.81 -0.19
C ALA A 129 -18.36 -6.27 -0.46
N ALA A 130 -17.48 -7.10 -1.02
CA ALA A 130 -16.14 -6.67 -1.45
C ALA A 130 -16.21 -5.96 -2.82
N LEU A 131 -15.60 -4.78 -2.91
CA LEU A 131 -15.46 -4.01 -4.15
C LEU A 131 -13.99 -3.89 -4.51
N ALA A 132 -13.63 -4.26 -5.74
CA ALA A 132 -12.35 -3.96 -6.34
C ALA A 132 -12.42 -2.63 -7.09
N ARG A 133 -11.60 -1.63 -6.69
CA ARG A 133 -11.34 -0.42 -7.47
C ARG A 133 -9.98 -0.57 -8.14
N VAL A 134 -10.00 -0.79 -9.45
CA VAL A 134 -8.81 -1.05 -10.26
C VAL A 134 -8.26 0.28 -10.78
N GLU A 135 -7.10 0.65 -10.31
CA GLU A 135 -6.33 1.81 -10.77
C GLU A 135 -5.35 1.33 -11.84
N LEU A 136 -5.58 1.71 -13.09
CA LEU A 136 -4.76 1.35 -14.25
C LEU A 136 -3.94 2.56 -14.72
N PRO A 137 -2.85 2.37 -15.49
CA PRO A 137 -2.27 3.48 -16.25
C PRO A 137 -3.35 4.14 -17.13
N ALA A 138 -3.40 5.46 -17.17
CA ALA A 138 -4.45 6.20 -17.90
C ALA A 138 -4.61 5.72 -19.35
N ALA A 139 -3.49 5.41 -20.02
CA ALA A 139 -3.49 4.91 -21.40
C ALA A 139 -4.13 3.52 -21.57
N ARG A 140 -4.28 2.75 -20.48
CA ARG A 140 -4.83 1.39 -20.50
C ARG A 140 -6.32 1.34 -20.10
N ILE A 141 -6.88 2.42 -19.56
CA ILE A 141 -8.28 2.45 -19.07
C ILE A 141 -9.26 2.08 -20.18
N ALA A 142 -9.12 2.69 -21.35
CA ALA A 142 -10.02 2.44 -22.49
C ALA A 142 -10.01 0.96 -22.93
N GLU A 143 -8.85 0.32 -22.95
CA GLU A 143 -8.69 -1.10 -23.27
C GLU A 143 -9.48 -1.99 -22.30
N PHE A 144 -9.33 -1.73 -21.00
CA PHE A 144 -9.97 -2.54 -19.97
C PHE A 144 -11.47 -2.20 -19.76
N ALA A 145 -11.94 -1.09 -20.32
CA ALA A 145 -13.36 -0.74 -20.36
C ALA A 145 -14.12 -1.38 -21.51
N GLN A 146 -13.44 -1.99 -22.49
CA GLN A 146 -14.04 -2.59 -23.69
C GLN A 146 -13.91 -4.13 -23.69
N PRO A 147 -14.84 -4.84 -24.35
CA PRO A 147 -14.69 -6.27 -24.64
C PRO A 147 -13.43 -6.54 -25.51
N PRO A 148 -12.79 -7.68 -25.38
CA PRO A 148 -13.08 -8.74 -24.40
C PRO A 148 -12.43 -8.51 -23.02
N ARG A 149 -11.54 -7.51 -22.88
CA ARG A 149 -10.76 -7.25 -21.64
C ARG A 149 -11.66 -6.96 -20.45
N ARG A 150 -12.70 -6.17 -20.61
CA ARG A 150 -13.69 -5.86 -19.58
C ARG A 150 -14.31 -7.15 -19.02
N GLU A 151 -14.76 -8.03 -19.89
CA GLU A 151 -15.44 -9.26 -19.52
C GLU A 151 -14.50 -10.22 -18.79
N GLN A 152 -13.28 -10.37 -19.28
CA GLN A 152 -12.23 -11.18 -18.66
C GLN A 152 -11.88 -10.66 -17.26
N LEU A 153 -11.68 -9.35 -17.12
CA LEU A 153 -11.39 -8.71 -15.84
C LEU A 153 -12.52 -8.94 -14.83
N VAL A 154 -13.75 -8.68 -15.23
CA VAL A 154 -14.93 -8.86 -14.36
C VAL A 154 -15.07 -10.32 -13.95
N ALA A 155 -15.00 -11.28 -14.86
CA ALA A 155 -15.09 -12.70 -14.56
C ALA A 155 -14.01 -13.11 -13.55
N ARG A 156 -12.74 -12.78 -13.82
CA ARG A 156 -11.63 -13.15 -12.97
C ARG A 156 -11.72 -12.56 -11.55
N LEU A 157 -12.07 -11.28 -11.42
CA LEU A 157 -12.17 -10.66 -10.10
C LEU A 157 -13.39 -11.18 -9.31
N LYS A 158 -14.47 -11.54 -9.99
CA LYS A 158 -15.61 -12.22 -9.35
C LYS A 158 -15.25 -13.61 -8.85
N ASP A 159 -14.48 -14.38 -9.62
CA ASP A 159 -13.98 -15.71 -9.21
C ASP A 159 -13.07 -15.61 -7.96
N ILE A 160 -12.31 -14.53 -7.84
CA ILE A 160 -11.49 -14.21 -6.65
C ILE A 160 -12.38 -13.92 -5.42
N GLY A 161 -13.64 -13.46 -5.63
CA GLY A 161 -14.57 -13.18 -4.54
C GLY A 161 -15.05 -11.73 -4.45
N TYR A 162 -14.70 -10.88 -5.41
CA TYR A 162 -15.23 -9.51 -5.46
C TYR A 162 -16.68 -9.49 -5.93
N THR A 163 -17.53 -8.78 -5.20
CA THR A 163 -18.93 -8.56 -5.58
C THR A 163 -19.04 -7.51 -6.68
N TYR A 164 -18.24 -6.47 -6.59
CA TYR A 164 -18.22 -5.38 -7.57
C TYR A 164 -16.81 -5.14 -8.08
N VAL A 165 -16.73 -4.84 -9.38
CA VAL A 165 -15.47 -4.50 -10.08
C VAL A 165 -15.65 -3.14 -10.72
N THR A 166 -14.76 -2.20 -10.37
CA THR A 166 -14.78 -0.83 -10.89
C THR A 166 -13.41 -0.45 -11.41
N ILE A 167 -13.36 0.44 -12.38
CA ILE A 167 -12.12 1.08 -12.83
C ILE A 167 -12.12 2.51 -12.32
N ASP A 168 -11.01 2.92 -11.71
CA ASP A 168 -10.78 4.31 -11.36
C ASP A 168 -10.47 5.11 -12.62
N LEU A 169 -11.35 6.03 -12.99
CA LEU A 169 -11.20 6.84 -14.21
C LEU A 169 -10.01 7.81 -14.15
N GLN A 170 -9.52 8.15 -12.96
CA GLN A 170 -8.32 8.97 -12.82
C GLN A 170 -7.04 8.15 -13.02
N GLY A 171 -7.15 6.83 -13.01
CA GLY A 171 -6.02 5.93 -13.17
C GLY A 171 -5.12 5.83 -11.93
N PHE A 172 -4.00 5.16 -12.11
CA PHE A 172 -3.01 4.98 -11.04
C PHE A 172 -2.30 6.29 -10.72
N ARG A 173 -2.33 6.67 -9.45
CA ARG A 173 -1.57 7.80 -8.88
C ARG A 173 -0.87 7.35 -7.60
N SER A 174 0.41 7.71 -7.48
CA SER A 174 1.13 7.47 -6.22
C SER A 174 0.46 8.27 -5.09
N GLY A 175 0.13 7.60 -3.98
CA GLY A 175 -0.52 8.28 -2.84
C GLY A 175 -2.05 8.35 -2.90
N SER A 176 -2.72 7.90 -3.97
CA SER A 176 -4.20 7.94 -4.09
C SER A 176 -4.96 7.33 -2.91
N GLY A 177 -4.36 6.37 -2.20
CA GLY A 177 -4.92 5.80 -0.96
C GLY A 177 -5.01 6.79 0.21
N ASN A 178 -4.25 7.90 0.18
CA ASN A 178 -4.22 8.90 1.23
C ASN A 178 -5.23 10.04 1.02
N GLU A 179 -5.80 10.16 -0.18
CA GLU A 179 -6.77 11.23 -0.52
C GLU A 179 -7.97 11.24 0.45
N ALA A 180 -8.43 10.07 0.87
CA ALA A 180 -9.54 9.95 1.81
C ALA A 180 -9.23 10.47 3.22
N ILE A 181 -7.94 10.58 3.60
CA ILE A 181 -7.54 11.10 4.92
C ILE A 181 -7.41 12.62 4.88
N SER A 182 -7.05 13.19 3.73
CA SER A 182 -6.83 14.64 3.56
C SER A 182 -8.13 15.45 3.53
N ILE A 183 -9.29 14.79 3.45
CA ILE A 183 -10.62 15.44 3.35
C ILE A 183 -11.21 15.74 4.75
N ALA A 184 -10.66 15.23 5.86
CA ALA A 184 -11.10 15.62 7.18
C ALA A 184 -10.59 17.05 7.46
N PRO A 185 -11.48 18.07 7.57
CA PRO A 185 -11.04 19.40 7.97
C PRO A 185 -10.44 19.28 9.37
N ALA A 186 -9.25 19.87 9.57
CA ALA A 186 -8.69 20.04 10.89
C ALA A 186 -9.74 20.80 11.72
N THR A 187 -10.39 20.15 12.67
CA THR A 187 -11.19 20.79 13.68
C THR A 187 -10.24 21.65 14.51
N THR A 188 -10.18 22.93 14.20
CA THR A 188 -9.57 23.95 15.05
C THR A 188 -10.34 23.94 16.38
N PRO A 189 -9.70 23.66 17.51
CA PRO A 189 -10.37 23.85 18.78
C PRO A 189 -10.71 25.34 18.91
N SER A 190 -11.99 25.65 19.17
CA SER A 190 -12.43 27.01 19.53
C SER A 190 -11.58 27.49 20.71
N PRO A 191 -11.08 28.74 20.67
CA PRO A 191 -10.46 29.33 21.83
C PRO A 191 -11.51 29.40 22.93
N SER A 192 -11.20 28.81 24.09
CA SER A 192 -11.97 29.00 25.31
C SER A 192 -11.97 30.48 25.67
N GLU A 193 -13.16 31.10 25.74
CA GLU A 193 -13.33 32.42 26.32
C GLU A 193 -12.81 32.40 27.78
N PRO A 194 -12.06 33.40 28.19
CA PRO A 194 -11.71 33.57 29.61
C PRO A 194 -12.90 34.12 30.39
N ASP A 195 -13.19 33.53 31.54
CA ASP A 195 -14.05 34.09 32.59
C ASP A 195 -13.48 35.39 33.15
#